data_5018f3145184c53dbf705dc842232986
#
_entry.id   5018f3145184c53dbf705dc842232986
#
_cell.length_a   1.000
_cell.length_b   1.000
_cell.length_c   1.000
_cell.angle_alpha   90.00
_cell.angle_beta   90.00
_cell.angle_gamma   90.00
#
_symmetry.space_group_name_H-M   'P 1'
#
loop_
_entity.id
_entity.type
_entity.pdbx_description
1 polymer ?
#
loop_
_entity_poly.entity_id
_entity_poly.type
_entity_poly.pdbx_seq_one_letter_code
_entity_poly.pdbx_strand_id
1 'polypeptide(L)'
;MEKLNVAIADDNERMVDLLSTLVKGDKELELVGQAADGQEIYKIIKEKEPDVVLLDIIMPKMDGITVMEKVNEDPSVRKRPAFIIISAVGQERIIEDAFRLGACYYIMKPFDNDMVLNRIKQFRKFGKGIRRDNRGTGGLGRAGEISEKNLQIDVTDIIHEIGVPAHIKGYQYLRDAIMMSVEDMEMLNSITKILYPTIAKKHQTTPSRVERAIRHAIEVAWSR
;
A
#
# COMPACT_ATOMS: atom_id res chain seq x y z
N MET A 1 18.79 -9.52 14.92
CA MET A 1 17.92 -9.33 13.74
C MET A 1 18.11 -7.90 13.26
N GLU A 2 18.29 -7.69 11.96
CA GLU A 2 18.44 -6.36 11.37
C GLU A 2 17.13 -5.58 11.50
N LYS A 3 17.21 -4.35 12.03
CA LYS A 3 16.03 -3.48 12.18
C LYS A 3 15.64 -2.88 10.84
N LEU A 4 14.38 -2.52 10.69
CA LEU A 4 13.88 -1.81 9.52
C LEU A 4 14.10 -0.30 9.72
N ASN A 5 14.84 0.32 8.81
CA ASN A 5 15.16 1.75 8.86
C ASN A 5 13.97 2.57 8.36
N VAL A 6 13.42 3.41 9.22
CA VAL A 6 12.25 4.24 8.94
C VAL A 6 12.63 5.71 8.97
N ALA A 7 12.20 6.48 7.98
CA ALA A 7 12.24 7.94 7.99
C ALA A 7 10.81 8.51 7.97
N ILE A 8 10.63 9.71 8.51
CA ILE A 8 9.32 10.35 8.68
C ILE A 8 9.40 11.76 8.11
N ALA A 9 8.38 12.18 7.36
CA ALA A 9 8.24 13.55 6.87
C ALA A 9 6.80 14.02 7.02
N ASP A 10 6.63 15.11 7.79
CA ASP A 10 5.34 15.77 8.04
C ASP A 10 5.63 17.19 8.51
N ASP A 11 4.91 18.20 8.05
CA ASP A 11 5.09 19.59 8.47
C ASP A 11 4.55 19.88 9.88
N ASN A 12 3.75 18.96 10.42
CA ASN A 12 3.19 19.03 11.75
C ASN A 12 4.13 18.33 12.76
N GLU A 13 4.84 19.11 13.57
CA GLU A 13 5.78 18.61 14.59
C GLU A 13 5.13 17.56 15.53
N ARG A 14 3.86 17.75 15.92
CA ARG A 14 3.16 16.79 16.79
C ARG A 14 2.97 15.44 16.09
N MET A 15 2.78 15.44 14.79
CA MET A 15 2.65 14.22 13.99
C MET A 15 4.00 13.52 13.88
N VAL A 16 5.07 14.27 13.61
CA VAL A 16 6.44 13.74 13.61
C VAL A 16 6.78 13.13 14.97
N ASP A 17 6.47 13.79 16.07
CA ASP A 17 6.70 13.28 17.43
C ASP A 17 5.92 12.01 17.72
N LEU A 18 4.63 11.96 17.36
CA LEU A 18 3.78 10.79 17.50
C LEU A 18 4.36 9.59 16.75
N LEU A 19 4.60 9.74 15.45
CA LEU A 19 5.13 8.68 14.58
C LEU A 19 6.53 8.25 15.03
N SER A 20 7.36 9.19 15.48
CA SER A 20 8.69 8.90 16.01
C SER A 20 8.64 8.08 17.30
N THR A 21 7.70 8.40 18.18
CA THR A 21 7.48 7.64 19.41
C THR A 21 7.04 6.22 19.10
N LEU A 22 6.13 6.05 18.13
CA LEU A 22 5.69 4.74 17.67
C LEU A 22 6.85 3.91 17.11
N VAL A 23 7.64 4.49 16.22
CA VAL A 23 8.78 3.79 15.60
C VAL A 23 9.84 3.44 16.63
N LYS A 24 10.21 4.36 17.53
CA LYS A 24 11.21 4.13 18.59
C LYS A 24 10.74 3.12 19.64
N GLY A 25 9.43 3.02 19.88
CA GLY A 25 8.83 2.06 20.80
C GLY A 25 8.88 0.62 20.32
N ASP A 26 9.10 0.38 19.05
CA ASP A 26 9.15 -0.95 18.45
C ASP A 26 10.58 -1.47 18.31
N LYS A 27 10.82 -2.69 18.82
CA LYS A 27 12.17 -3.31 18.83
C LYS A 27 12.69 -3.70 17.44
N GLU A 28 11.80 -3.80 16.46
CA GLU A 28 12.12 -4.21 15.09
C GLU A 28 12.39 -3.03 14.15
N LEU A 29 12.10 -1.80 14.60
CA LEU A 29 12.21 -0.58 13.81
C LEU A 29 13.37 0.29 14.31
N GLU A 30 13.93 1.10 13.41
CA GLU A 30 14.94 2.12 13.71
C GLU A 30 14.60 3.42 12.99
N LEU A 31 14.44 4.50 13.75
CA LEU A 31 14.22 5.82 13.19
C LEU A 31 15.53 6.40 12.72
N VAL A 32 15.71 6.56 11.40
CA VAL A 32 16.96 7.05 10.79
C VAL A 32 16.90 8.50 10.35
N GLY A 33 15.70 9.09 10.30
CA GLY A 33 15.54 10.49 9.93
C GLY A 33 14.14 11.04 10.16
N GLN A 34 14.07 12.36 10.37
CA GLN A 34 12.84 13.13 10.50
C GLN A 34 12.98 14.39 9.65
N ALA A 35 11.92 14.83 9.03
CA ALA A 35 11.88 16.02 8.19
C ALA A 35 10.56 16.77 8.37
N ALA A 36 10.63 18.09 8.29
CA ALA A 36 9.46 18.98 8.28
C ALA A 36 9.09 19.45 6.86
N ASP A 37 9.86 19.07 5.85
CA ASP A 37 9.62 19.42 4.46
C ASP A 37 10.17 18.38 3.47
N GLY A 38 9.70 18.46 2.23
CA GLY A 38 10.08 17.51 1.19
C GLY A 38 11.52 17.61 0.71
N GLN A 39 12.19 18.76 0.86
CA GLN A 39 13.59 18.88 0.50
C GLN A 39 14.50 18.16 1.51
N GLU A 40 14.14 18.24 2.78
CA GLU A 40 14.88 17.59 3.85
C GLU A 40 14.73 16.07 3.79
N ILE A 41 13.50 15.56 3.62
CA ILE A 41 13.30 14.11 3.47
C ILE A 41 13.99 13.54 2.24
N TYR A 42 14.01 14.28 1.14
CA TYR A 42 14.72 13.85 -0.07
C TYR A 42 16.23 13.67 0.19
N LYS A 43 16.87 14.59 0.95
CA LYS A 43 18.28 14.45 1.39
C LYS A 43 18.46 13.22 2.28
N ILE A 44 17.58 13.05 3.26
CA ILE A 44 17.61 11.90 4.17
C ILE A 44 17.53 10.58 3.39
N ILE A 45 16.66 10.49 2.39
CA ILE A 45 16.54 9.30 1.54
C ILE A 45 17.86 8.97 0.85
N LYS A 46 18.56 9.98 0.32
CA LYS A 46 19.85 9.79 -0.36
C LYS A 46 20.97 9.40 0.58
N GLU A 47 21.01 9.99 1.79
CA GLU A 47 22.11 9.83 2.73
C GLU A 47 21.96 8.61 3.65
N LYS A 48 20.72 8.32 4.08
CA LYS A 48 20.43 7.30 5.08
C LYS A 48 19.83 6.01 4.49
N GLU A 49 19.43 6.04 3.22
CA GLU A 49 18.88 4.89 2.49
C GLU A 49 17.81 4.12 3.31
N PRO A 50 16.74 4.80 3.82
CA PRO A 50 15.72 4.14 4.64
C PRO A 50 15.04 2.99 3.88
N ASP A 51 14.47 2.04 4.61
CA ASP A 51 13.64 0.97 4.05
C ASP A 51 12.23 1.45 3.78
N VAL A 52 11.71 2.27 4.71
CA VAL A 52 10.35 2.82 4.67
C VAL A 52 10.40 4.31 4.94
N VAL A 53 9.59 5.08 4.20
CA VAL A 53 9.35 6.50 4.45
C VAL A 53 7.86 6.69 4.73
N LEU A 54 7.54 7.21 5.92
CA LEU A 54 6.23 7.73 6.25
C LEU A 54 6.18 9.17 5.74
N LEU A 55 5.31 9.47 4.78
CA LEU A 55 5.36 10.70 4.02
C LEU A 55 3.99 11.39 4.00
N ASP A 56 3.91 12.62 4.50
CA ASP A 56 2.76 13.48 4.21
C ASP A 56 2.85 14.03 2.78
N ILE A 57 1.69 14.29 2.20
CA ILE A 57 1.60 14.95 0.89
C ILE A 57 1.74 16.45 1.02
N ILE A 58 1.08 17.06 2.01
CA ILE A 58 1.10 18.53 2.17
C ILE A 58 2.28 18.93 3.05
N MET A 59 3.33 19.40 2.42
CA MET A 59 4.52 19.91 3.11
C MET A 59 5.05 21.16 2.41
N PRO A 60 5.73 22.07 3.14
CA PRO A 60 6.36 23.25 2.54
C PRO A 60 7.54 22.87 1.66
N LYS A 61 7.96 23.80 0.80
CA LYS A 61 9.09 23.73 -0.14
C LYS A 61 8.94 22.66 -1.24
N MET A 62 8.52 21.44 -0.87
CA MET A 62 8.32 20.32 -1.79
C MET A 62 7.29 19.38 -1.19
N ASP A 63 6.19 19.15 -1.90
CA ASP A 63 5.14 18.23 -1.48
C ASP A 63 5.56 16.76 -1.62
N GLY A 64 4.79 15.86 -0.99
CA GLY A 64 5.11 14.44 -0.98
C GLY A 64 5.08 13.77 -2.34
N ILE A 65 4.20 14.21 -3.25
CA ILE A 65 4.14 13.70 -4.64
C ILE A 65 5.43 14.05 -5.38
N THR A 66 5.86 15.31 -5.31
CA THR A 66 7.11 15.78 -5.91
C THR A 66 8.34 15.06 -5.32
N VAL A 67 8.34 14.75 -4.01
CA VAL A 67 9.39 13.92 -3.40
C VAL A 67 9.47 12.56 -4.07
N MET A 68 8.34 11.88 -4.25
CA MET A 68 8.30 10.56 -4.89
C MET A 68 8.76 10.60 -6.35
N GLU A 69 8.33 11.61 -7.11
CA GLU A 69 8.77 11.82 -8.49
C GLU A 69 10.29 11.96 -8.56
N LYS A 70 10.88 12.86 -7.75
CA LYS A 70 12.33 13.06 -7.71
C LYS A 70 13.11 11.81 -7.30
N VAL A 71 12.63 11.06 -6.33
CA VAL A 71 13.25 9.79 -5.91
C VAL A 71 13.22 8.76 -7.04
N ASN A 72 12.14 8.74 -7.84
CA ASN A 72 12.02 7.83 -8.97
C ASN A 72 12.91 8.22 -10.16
N GLU A 73 13.12 9.51 -10.36
CA GLU A 73 13.89 10.05 -11.50
C GLU A 73 15.39 10.18 -11.22
N ASP A 74 15.80 10.31 -9.95
CA ASP A 74 17.21 10.54 -9.58
C ASP A 74 18.03 9.23 -9.60
N PRO A 75 18.95 9.05 -10.55
CA PRO A 75 19.79 7.86 -10.62
C PRO A 75 20.81 7.77 -9.47
N SER A 76 21.00 8.85 -8.70
CA SER A 76 21.88 8.85 -7.53
C SER A 76 21.21 8.26 -6.28
N VAL A 77 19.89 8.04 -6.29
CA VAL A 77 19.18 7.31 -5.26
C VAL A 77 19.45 5.82 -5.43
N ARG A 78 20.36 5.29 -4.65
CA ARG A 78 20.80 3.88 -4.73
C ARG A 78 19.76 2.91 -4.26
N LYS A 79 18.99 3.29 -3.23
CA LYS A 79 17.94 2.49 -2.62
C LYS A 79 16.64 3.28 -2.58
N ARG A 80 15.64 2.82 -3.32
CA ARG A 80 14.30 3.39 -3.28
C ARG A 80 13.56 2.85 -2.06
N PRO A 81 13.07 3.72 -1.15
CA PRO A 81 12.30 3.29 -0.01
C PRO A 81 10.89 2.85 -0.42
N ALA A 82 10.24 2.08 0.44
CA ALA A 82 8.80 1.90 0.39
C ALA A 82 8.11 3.15 0.95
N PHE A 83 7.26 3.80 0.16
CA PHE A 83 6.50 4.97 0.61
C PHE A 83 5.16 4.54 1.21
N ILE A 84 4.92 4.92 2.47
CA ILE A 84 3.61 4.88 3.12
C ILE A 84 3.15 6.32 3.26
N ILE A 85 2.12 6.69 2.52
CA ILE A 85 1.55 8.03 2.59
C ILE A 85 0.66 8.13 3.82
N ILE A 86 0.81 9.21 4.60
CA ILE A 86 -0.02 9.50 5.78
C ILE A 86 -0.51 10.95 5.64
N SER A 87 -1.71 11.16 5.15
CA SER A 87 -2.19 12.49 4.81
C SER A 87 -3.68 12.71 5.11
N ALA A 88 -4.08 13.97 5.29
CA ALA A 88 -5.49 14.36 5.37
C ALA A 88 -6.14 14.54 3.98
N VAL A 89 -5.37 14.44 2.91
CA VAL A 89 -5.87 14.60 1.54
C VAL A 89 -6.60 13.32 1.12
N GLY A 90 -7.90 13.44 0.84
CA GLY A 90 -8.75 12.31 0.40
C GLY A 90 -9.19 12.41 -1.06
N GLN A 91 -8.58 13.28 -1.86
CA GLN A 91 -8.93 13.41 -3.27
C GLN A 91 -8.43 12.19 -4.06
N GLU A 92 -9.34 11.50 -4.72
CA GLU A 92 -9.10 10.26 -5.47
C GLU A 92 -7.92 10.40 -6.44
N ARG A 93 -7.87 11.50 -7.20
CA ARG A 93 -6.79 11.77 -8.15
C ARG A 93 -5.40 11.81 -7.49
N ILE A 94 -5.29 12.40 -6.29
CA ILE A 94 -4.01 12.50 -5.58
C ILE A 94 -3.60 11.12 -5.04
N ILE A 95 -4.57 10.34 -4.59
CA ILE A 95 -4.35 8.96 -4.14
C ILE A 95 -3.88 8.11 -5.31
N GLU A 96 -4.52 8.21 -6.49
CA GLU A 96 -4.10 7.51 -7.70
C GLU A 96 -2.70 7.93 -8.16
N ASP A 97 -2.38 9.22 -8.13
CA ASP A 97 -1.06 9.73 -8.49
C ASP A 97 0.02 9.19 -7.53
N ALA A 98 -0.24 9.12 -6.22
CA ALA A 98 0.67 8.54 -5.25
C ALA A 98 0.95 7.05 -5.54
N PHE A 99 -0.10 6.26 -5.81
CA PHE A 99 0.08 4.83 -6.15
C PHE A 99 0.80 4.64 -7.48
N ARG A 100 0.52 5.45 -8.50
CA ARG A 100 1.22 5.42 -9.79
C ARG A 100 2.72 5.71 -9.62
N LEU A 101 3.09 6.57 -8.68
CA LEU A 101 4.48 6.88 -8.35
C LEU A 101 5.14 5.84 -7.44
N GLY A 102 4.39 4.81 -7.00
CA GLY A 102 4.93 3.70 -6.24
C GLY A 102 4.71 3.79 -4.73
N ALA A 103 3.71 4.56 -4.27
CA ALA A 103 3.25 4.44 -2.89
C ALA A 103 2.77 3.01 -2.64
N CYS A 104 3.24 2.43 -1.54
CA CYS A 104 2.86 1.08 -1.17
C CYS A 104 1.58 1.06 -0.35
N TYR A 105 1.30 2.16 0.35
CA TYR A 105 0.13 2.32 1.20
C TYR A 105 -0.27 3.79 1.29
N TYR A 106 -1.57 4.03 1.51
CA TYR A 106 -2.13 5.35 1.76
C TYR A 106 -3.00 5.31 3.02
N ILE A 107 -2.62 6.05 4.03
CA ILE A 107 -3.32 6.12 5.32
C ILE A 107 -3.91 7.51 5.47
N MET A 108 -5.22 7.57 5.67
CA MET A 108 -5.92 8.83 5.93
C MET A 108 -5.76 9.27 7.37
N LYS A 109 -5.47 10.56 7.60
CA LYS A 109 -5.57 11.17 8.93
C LYS A 109 -7.05 11.49 9.23
N PRO A 110 -7.58 11.20 10.47
CA PRO A 110 -6.91 10.54 11.60
C PRO A 110 -6.81 9.01 11.43
N PHE A 111 -5.81 8.39 12.03
CA PHE A 111 -5.52 6.97 11.92
C PHE A 111 -5.28 6.32 13.28
N ASP A 112 -5.34 5.00 13.31
CA ASP A 112 -4.95 4.17 14.45
C ASP A 112 -3.44 3.89 14.45
N ASN A 113 -2.81 3.98 15.62
CA ASN A 113 -1.36 3.80 15.77
C ASN A 113 -0.91 2.38 15.44
N ASP A 114 -1.69 1.38 15.84
CA ASP A 114 -1.37 -0.03 15.59
C ASP A 114 -1.45 -0.35 14.10
N MET A 115 -2.36 0.30 13.37
CA MET A 115 -2.45 0.18 11.92
C MET A 115 -1.15 0.64 11.25
N VAL A 116 -0.61 1.80 11.63
CA VAL A 116 0.64 2.32 11.06
C VAL A 116 1.80 1.35 11.33
N LEU A 117 1.97 0.89 12.57
CA LEU A 117 3.02 -0.07 12.93
C LEU A 117 2.89 -1.38 12.15
N ASN A 118 1.68 -1.91 12.03
CA ASN A 118 1.44 -3.14 11.28
C ASN A 118 1.81 -2.98 9.80
N ARG A 119 1.51 -1.83 9.19
CA ARG A 119 1.87 -1.56 7.79
C ARG A 119 3.38 -1.44 7.60
N ILE A 120 4.09 -0.75 8.48
CA ILE A 120 5.56 -0.70 8.43
C ILE A 120 6.15 -2.11 8.51
N LYS A 121 5.67 -2.95 9.46
CA LYS A 121 6.19 -4.31 9.66
C LYS A 121 5.89 -5.28 8.50
N GLN A 122 4.81 -5.07 7.77
CA GLN A 122 4.51 -5.85 6.58
C GLN A 122 5.67 -5.76 5.56
N PHE A 123 6.31 -4.60 5.41
CA PHE A 123 7.46 -4.45 4.51
C PHE A 123 8.65 -5.33 4.88
N ARG A 124 8.80 -5.71 6.12
CA ARG A 124 9.84 -6.66 6.52
C ARG A 124 9.59 -8.08 5.99
N LYS A 125 8.33 -8.47 5.90
CA LYS A 125 7.94 -9.78 5.34
C LYS A 125 8.13 -9.80 3.82
N PHE A 126 7.88 -8.68 3.16
CA PHE A 126 7.95 -8.53 1.70
C PHE A 126 9.33 -8.09 1.19
N GLY A 127 10.09 -7.28 1.94
CA GLY A 127 11.38 -6.72 1.52
C GLY A 127 12.49 -7.75 1.29
N LYS A 128 12.32 -8.98 1.75
CA LYS A 128 13.20 -10.10 1.38
C LYS A 128 12.86 -10.71 0.02
N GLY A 129 11.69 -10.39 -0.56
CA GLY A 129 11.24 -10.89 -1.86
C GLY A 129 11.34 -9.88 -3.01
N ILE A 130 11.49 -8.59 -2.73
CA ILE A 130 11.56 -7.52 -3.74
C ILE A 130 13.00 -6.98 -3.90
N ARG A 131 13.99 -7.82 -3.81
CA ARG A 131 15.25 -7.56 -4.52
C ARG A 131 15.00 -7.91 -5.98
N ARG A 132 14.46 -6.96 -6.74
CA ARG A 132 14.54 -7.01 -8.20
C ARG A 132 16.02 -6.94 -8.56
N ASP A 133 16.63 -8.10 -8.73
CA ASP A 133 17.86 -8.23 -9.49
C ASP A 133 17.59 -7.72 -10.90
N ASN A 134 18.00 -6.48 -11.14
CA ASN A 134 18.04 -5.87 -12.47
C ASN A 134 19.29 -6.37 -13.20
N ARG A 135 19.47 -7.70 -13.29
CA ARG A 135 20.41 -8.35 -14.20
C ARG A 135 19.66 -9.44 -14.91
N GLY A 136 19.42 -9.15 -16.20
CA GLY A 136 18.73 -10.06 -17.11
C GLY A 136 19.32 -11.46 -17.07
N THR A 137 18.43 -12.39 -17.16
CA THR A 137 18.37 -13.61 -17.95
C THR A 137 17.56 -14.69 -17.23
N GLY A 138 16.44 -15.08 -17.81
CA GLY A 138 15.97 -16.44 -17.88
C GLY A 138 15.55 -17.15 -16.58
N GLY A 139 14.28 -17.06 -16.17
CA GLY A 139 13.73 -17.90 -15.11
C GLY A 139 12.24 -17.65 -14.86
N LEU A 140 11.39 -17.91 -15.84
CA LEU A 140 9.94 -17.65 -15.86
C LEU A 140 9.13 -18.76 -15.14
N GLY A 141 9.46 -19.20 -13.95
CA GLY A 141 8.68 -20.28 -13.34
C GLY A 141 8.36 -20.16 -11.85
N ARG A 142 9.15 -19.44 -11.07
CA ARG A 142 8.99 -19.40 -9.60
C ARG A 142 8.60 -18.05 -9.00
N ALA A 143 8.83 -16.96 -9.70
CA ALA A 143 8.50 -15.62 -9.22
C ALA A 143 6.98 -15.33 -9.28
N GLY A 144 6.25 -15.94 -10.22
CA GLY A 144 4.80 -15.77 -10.37
C GLY A 144 4.00 -16.37 -9.22
N GLU A 145 4.33 -17.60 -8.79
CA GLU A 145 3.58 -18.28 -7.70
C GLU A 145 3.75 -17.62 -6.33
N ILE A 146 4.95 -17.07 -6.03
CA ILE A 146 5.20 -16.37 -4.77
C ILE A 146 4.50 -15.01 -4.77
N SER A 147 4.43 -14.33 -5.92
CA SER A 147 3.72 -13.06 -6.10
C SER A 147 2.21 -13.23 -5.93
N GLU A 148 1.61 -14.27 -6.52
CA GLU A 148 0.18 -14.53 -6.46
C GLU A 148 -0.30 -14.91 -5.05
N LYS A 149 0.45 -15.75 -4.33
CA LYS A 149 0.15 -16.08 -2.92
C LYS A 149 0.25 -14.87 -2.00
N ASN A 150 1.23 -14.00 -2.20
CA ASN A 150 1.38 -12.78 -1.42
C ASN A 150 0.23 -11.82 -1.70
N LEU A 151 -0.15 -11.63 -2.96
CA LEU A 151 -1.29 -10.82 -3.35
C LEU A 151 -2.60 -11.33 -2.73
N GLN A 152 -2.81 -12.65 -2.70
CA GLN A 152 -4.00 -13.23 -2.05
C GLN A 152 -4.06 -12.94 -0.55
N ILE A 153 -2.91 -12.98 0.14
CA ILE A 153 -2.82 -12.65 1.57
C ILE A 153 -3.12 -11.17 1.77
N ASP A 154 -2.51 -10.28 0.99
CA ASP A 154 -2.71 -8.84 1.10
C ASP A 154 -4.15 -8.44 0.84
N VAL A 155 -4.77 -8.97 -0.20
CA VAL A 155 -6.18 -8.73 -0.52
C VAL A 155 -7.09 -9.25 0.60
N THR A 156 -6.78 -10.42 1.18
CA THR A 156 -7.52 -10.99 2.29
C THR A 156 -7.44 -10.11 3.53
N ASP A 157 -6.24 -9.62 3.86
CA ASP A 157 -6.00 -8.75 5.01
C ASP A 157 -6.72 -7.40 4.85
N ILE A 158 -6.65 -6.79 3.66
CA ILE A 158 -7.36 -5.54 3.36
C ILE A 158 -8.88 -5.71 3.50
N ILE A 159 -9.47 -6.76 2.93
CA ILE A 159 -10.91 -7.00 3.01
C ILE A 159 -11.34 -7.23 4.47
N HIS A 160 -10.50 -7.89 5.27
CA HIS A 160 -10.74 -8.10 6.70
C HIS A 160 -10.68 -6.78 7.48
N GLU A 161 -9.70 -5.92 7.19
CA GLU A 161 -9.56 -4.59 7.83
C GLU A 161 -10.74 -3.66 7.52
N ILE A 162 -11.26 -3.70 6.30
CA ILE A 162 -12.47 -2.95 5.92
C ILE A 162 -13.69 -3.45 6.71
N GLY A 163 -13.59 -4.62 7.37
CA GLY A 163 -14.65 -5.18 8.21
C GLY A 163 -15.64 -6.07 7.46
N VAL A 164 -15.30 -6.54 6.27
CA VAL A 164 -16.13 -7.50 5.53
C VAL A 164 -16.08 -8.87 6.20
N PRO A 165 -17.20 -9.44 6.66
CA PRO A 165 -17.19 -10.74 7.33
C PRO A 165 -16.79 -11.89 6.39
N ALA A 166 -15.81 -12.70 6.79
CA ALA A 166 -15.29 -13.79 5.96
C ALA A 166 -16.31 -14.91 5.63
N HIS A 167 -17.37 -15.04 6.44
CA HIS A 167 -18.38 -16.09 6.28
C HIS A 167 -19.48 -15.79 5.24
N ILE A 168 -19.54 -14.56 4.70
CA ILE A 168 -20.53 -14.20 3.68
C ILE A 168 -20.00 -14.45 2.27
N LYS A 169 -20.89 -14.85 1.35
CA LYS A 169 -20.49 -15.12 -0.06
C LYS A 169 -19.89 -13.90 -0.75
N GLY A 170 -20.33 -12.70 -0.37
CA GLY A 170 -19.81 -11.44 -0.89
C GLY A 170 -18.32 -11.25 -0.64
N TYR A 171 -17.79 -11.77 0.46
CA TYR A 171 -16.35 -11.76 0.77
C TYR A 171 -15.53 -12.49 -0.31
N GLN A 172 -15.95 -13.70 -0.68
CA GLN A 172 -15.24 -14.50 -1.70
C GLN A 172 -15.30 -13.83 -3.08
N TYR A 173 -16.47 -13.29 -3.44
CA TYR A 173 -16.64 -12.61 -4.72
C TYR A 173 -15.85 -11.29 -4.78
N LEU A 174 -15.81 -10.53 -3.68
CA LEU A 174 -15.02 -9.31 -3.59
C LEU A 174 -13.53 -9.60 -3.71
N ARG A 175 -13.04 -10.62 -3.00
CA ARG A 175 -11.65 -11.06 -3.11
C ARG A 175 -11.28 -11.44 -4.54
N ASP A 176 -12.11 -12.27 -5.19
CA ASP A 176 -11.85 -12.67 -6.56
C ASP A 176 -11.94 -11.50 -7.54
N ALA A 177 -12.86 -10.55 -7.31
CA ALA A 177 -12.95 -9.34 -8.10
C ALA A 177 -11.65 -8.52 -8.04
N ILE A 178 -11.13 -8.31 -6.85
CA ILE A 178 -9.88 -7.56 -6.65
C ILE A 178 -8.70 -8.29 -7.30
N MET A 179 -8.58 -9.60 -7.07
CA MET A 179 -7.51 -10.41 -7.66
C MET A 179 -7.51 -10.32 -9.19
N MET A 180 -8.66 -10.54 -9.83
CA MET A 180 -8.80 -10.47 -11.28
C MET A 180 -8.52 -9.07 -11.82
N SER A 181 -8.92 -8.02 -11.09
CA SER A 181 -8.68 -6.64 -11.50
C SER A 181 -7.22 -6.22 -11.37
N VAL A 182 -6.47 -6.79 -10.44
CA VAL A 182 -5.02 -6.58 -10.33
C VAL A 182 -4.27 -7.27 -11.48
N GLU A 183 -4.73 -8.45 -11.91
CA GLU A 183 -4.16 -9.18 -13.05
C GLU A 183 -4.48 -8.50 -14.39
N ASP A 184 -5.69 -7.95 -14.52
CA ASP A 184 -6.19 -7.29 -15.72
C ASP A 184 -7.04 -6.06 -15.36
N MET A 185 -6.42 -4.88 -15.40
CA MET A 185 -7.06 -3.60 -15.09
C MET A 185 -8.22 -3.27 -16.05
N GLU A 186 -8.26 -3.85 -17.27
CA GLU A 186 -9.37 -3.62 -18.20
C GLU A 186 -10.69 -4.20 -17.68
N MET A 187 -10.65 -5.17 -16.77
CA MET A 187 -11.86 -5.70 -16.13
C MET A 187 -12.64 -4.66 -15.34
N LEU A 188 -11.96 -3.63 -14.78
CA LEU A 188 -12.60 -2.51 -14.07
C LEU A 188 -13.41 -1.61 -15.02
N ASN A 189 -13.00 -1.49 -16.28
CA ASN A 189 -13.73 -0.70 -17.28
C ASN A 189 -15.04 -1.36 -17.72
N SER A 190 -15.27 -2.63 -17.37
CA SER A 190 -16.44 -3.40 -17.79
C SER A 190 -16.95 -4.35 -16.69
N ILE A 191 -17.16 -3.82 -15.49
CA ILE A 191 -17.54 -4.60 -14.29
C ILE A 191 -18.76 -5.47 -14.52
N THR A 192 -19.84 -4.91 -15.05
CA THR A 192 -21.10 -5.64 -15.27
C THR A 192 -21.06 -6.58 -16.48
N LYS A 193 -20.23 -6.29 -17.48
CA LYS A 193 -20.17 -7.07 -18.73
C LYS A 193 -19.08 -8.13 -18.71
N ILE A 194 -18.01 -7.94 -17.95
CA ILE A 194 -16.85 -8.85 -17.94
C ILE A 194 -16.59 -9.39 -16.53
N LEU A 195 -16.37 -8.53 -15.53
CA LEU A 195 -15.92 -8.94 -14.21
C LEU A 195 -16.97 -9.81 -13.48
N TYR A 196 -18.21 -9.31 -13.33
CA TYR A 196 -19.27 -10.08 -12.66
C TYR A 196 -19.63 -11.38 -13.39
N PRO A 197 -19.74 -11.45 -14.72
CA PRO A 197 -19.92 -12.71 -15.43
C PRO A 197 -18.77 -13.71 -15.24
N THR A 198 -17.52 -13.24 -15.20
CA THR A 198 -16.35 -14.10 -14.96
C THR A 198 -16.38 -14.71 -13.58
N ILE A 199 -16.67 -13.92 -12.54
CA ILE A 199 -16.82 -14.39 -11.16
C ILE A 199 -18.02 -15.35 -11.06
N ALA A 200 -19.14 -15.01 -11.70
CA ALA A 200 -20.33 -15.85 -11.71
C ALA A 200 -20.05 -17.24 -12.31
N LYS A 201 -19.29 -17.31 -13.39
CA LYS A 201 -18.86 -18.57 -14.01
C LYS A 201 -17.98 -19.38 -13.06
N LYS A 202 -17.00 -18.75 -12.41
CA LYS A 202 -16.08 -19.39 -11.44
C LYS A 202 -16.85 -20.01 -10.26
N HIS A 203 -17.88 -19.32 -9.77
CA HIS A 203 -18.66 -19.73 -8.60
C HIS A 203 -20.02 -20.40 -8.93
N GLN A 204 -20.25 -20.77 -10.19
CA GLN A 204 -21.47 -21.44 -10.66
C GLN A 204 -22.75 -20.70 -10.21
N THR A 205 -22.79 -19.38 -10.41
CA THR A 205 -23.87 -18.49 -10.03
C THR A 205 -24.23 -17.53 -11.17
N THR A 206 -25.04 -16.51 -10.91
CA THR A 206 -25.40 -15.49 -11.90
C THR A 206 -24.73 -14.15 -11.61
N PRO A 207 -24.43 -13.33 -12.64
CA PRO A 207 -23.82 -12.00 -12.46
C PRO A 207 -24.59 -11.12 -11.47
N SER A 208 -25.93 -11.13 -11.54
CA SER A 208 -26.78 -10.36 -10.62
C SER A 208 -26.66 -10.80 -9.15
N ARG A 209 -26.41 -12.09 -8.90
CA ARG A 209 -26.17 -12.60 -7.54
C ARG A 209 -24.79 -12.20 -7.05
N VAL A 210 -23.80 -12.16 -7.92
CA VAL A 210 -22.44 -11.68 -7.60
C VAL A 210 -22.49 -10.21 -7.20
N GLU A 211 -23.10 -9.36 -8.03
CA GLU A 211 -23.28 -7.94 -7.75
C GLU A 211 -23.97 -7.70 -6.41
N ARG A 212 -25.13 -8.37 -6.20
CA ARG A 212 -25.89 -8.22 -4.95
C ARG A 212 -25.10 -8.64 -3.72
N ALA A 213 -24.33 -9.73 -3.82
CA ALA A 213 -23.53 -10.23 -2.71
C ALA A 213 -22.34 -9.31 -2.39
N ILE A 214 -21.67 -8.74 -3.41
CA ILE A 214 -20.60 -7.76 -3.22
C ILE A 214 -21.17 -6.48 -2.60
N ARG A 215 -22.26 -5.95 -3.12
CA ARG A 215 -22.93 -4.76 -2.55
C ARG A 215 -23.30 -4.97 -1.09
N HIS A 216 -23.89 -6.10 -0.74
CA HIS A 216 -24.24 -6.44 0.64
C HIS A 216 -23.00 -6.55 1.52
N ALA A 217 -21.88 -7.11 1.03
CA ALA A 217 -20.64 -7.20 1.78
C ALA A 217 -20.06 -5.81 2.12
N ILE A 218 -20.13 -4.88 1.17
CA ILE A 218 -19.71 -3.49 1.38
C ILE A 218 -20.64 -2.79 2.38
N GLU A 219 -21.96 -2.93 2.24
CA GLU A 219 -22.94 -2.35 3.18
C GLU A 219 -22.72 -2.83 4.62
N VAL A 220 -22.45 -4.13 4.82
CA VAL A 220 -22.15 -4.70 6.15
C VAL A 220 -20.86 -4.15 6.73
N ALA A 221 -19.84 -3.95 5.92
CA ALA A 221 -18.58 -3.35 6.35
C ALA A 221 -18.76 -1.88 6.81
N TRP A 222 -19.61 -1.13 6.10
CA TRP A 222 -19.85 0.30 6.40
C TRP A 222 -20.87 0.55 7.52
N SER A 223 -21.62 -0.43 7.93
CA SER A 223 -22.62 -0.31 9.00
C SER A 223 -22.05 -0.58 10.42
N ARG A 224 -20.75 -0.74 10.53
CA ARG A 224 -20.00 -0.88 11.80
C ARG A 224 -19.27 0.41 12.16
#